data_90164b51569980380284c0b71727d038
#
_entry.id   90164b51569980380284c0b71727d038
#
_cell.length_a   1.000
_cell.length_b   1.000
_cell.length_c   1.000
_cell.angle_alpha   90.00
_cell.angle_beta   90.00
_cell.angle_gamma   90.00
#
_symmetry.space_group_name_H-M   'P 1'
#
loop_
_entity.id
_entity.type
_entity.pdbx_description
1 polymer ?
#
loop_
_entity_poly.entity_id
_entity_poly.type
_entity_poly.pdbx_seq_one_letter_code
_entity_poly.pdbx_strand_id
1 'polypeptide(L)'
;AEFTRLEYIEATETEGITALPGAIALLSHLNKAGIPWAIVTSGSMPVARARHKIAGLPAPEVFVTAERVKRGKPEPDAYLLGAQLLGLAPQECVVVEDAPAGVLSGLAAGCHVIAVNAPADTPRLNEVDLVLHSLEQITVTKQPNGDVIIQ
;
A
#
# COMPACT_ATOMS: atom_id res chain seq x y z
N ALA A 1 -1.71 4.52 15.61
CA ALA A 1 -1.05 5.68 15.02
C ALA A 1 -2.07 6.54 14.28
N GLU A 2 -1.86 7.83 14.30
CA GLU A 2 -2.72 8.80 13.63
C GLU A 2 -1.99 9.34 12.40
N PHE A 3 -2.67 9.33 11.26
CA PHE A 3 -2.16 9.86 10.01
C PHE A 3 -3.17 10.87 9.45
N THR A 4 -2.68 11.94 8.82
CA THR A 4 -3.54 12.93 8.20
C THR A 4 -4.37 12.32 7.07
N ARG A 5 -3.77 11.41 6.29
CA ARG A 5 -4.46 10.70 5.21
C ARG A 5 -3.84 9.33 4.99
N LEU A 6 -4.68 8.38 4.64
CA LEU A 6 -4.25 7.07 4.15
C LEU A 6 -4.40 7.06 2.63
N GLU A 7 -3.30 6.92 1.94
CA GLU A 7 -3.24 7.09 0.49
C GLU A 7 -2.91 5.83 -0.27
N TYR A 8 -2.11 4.98 0.35
CA TYR A 8 -1.47 3.90 -0.35
C TYR A 8 -1.70 2.57 0.30
N ILE A 9 -2.19 1.65 -0.49
CA ILE A 9 -2.14 0.24 -0.13
C ILE A 9 -1.56 -0.49 -1.32
N GLU A 10 -0.45 -1.16 -1.14
CA GLU A 10 0.03 -2.08 -2.15
C GLU A 10 -0.65 -3.42 -1.96
N ALA A 11 -1.34 -3.87 -3.01
CA ALA A 11 -1.83 -5.22 -3.05
C ALA A 11 -0.63 -6.14 -3.24
N THR A 12 -0.22 -6.81 -2.17
CA THR A 12 0.91 -7.70 -2.21
C THR A 12 0.62 -8.90 -3.08
N GLU A 13 1.60 -9.25 -3.88
CA GLU A 13 1.52 -10.42 -4.72
C GLU A 13 1.90 -11.64 -3.92
N THR A 14 0.94 -12.50 -3.70
CA THR A 14 1.21 -13.80 -3.12
C THR A 14 1.39 -14.83 -4.24
N GLU A 15 2.10 -15.90 -3.97
CA GLU A 15 2.27 -17.00 -4.92
C GLU A 15 0.95 -17.66 -5.27
N GLY A 16 0.00 -17.67 -4.36
CA GLY A 16 -1.35 -18.09 -4.65
C GLY A 16 -2.14 -16.89 -5.19
N ILE A 17 -2.87 -17.05 -6.26
CA ILE A 17 -3.63 -15.98 -6.90
C ILE A 17 -4.88 -15.68 -6.07
N THR A 18 -4.72 -15.38 -4.81
CA THR A 18 -5.78 -15.01 -3.89
C THR A 18 -5.40 -13.71 -3.17
N ALA A 19 -6.41 -12.93 -2.83
CA ALA A 19 -6.19 -11.75 -2.01
C ALA A 19 -5.66 -12.15 -0.64
N LEU A 20 -4.80 -11.31 -0.06
CA LEU A 20 -4.39 -11.48 1.33
C LEU A 20 -5.61 -11.37 2.26
N PRO A 21 -5.62 -12.11 3.38
CA PRO A 21 -6.71 -11.99 4.34
C PRO A 21 -6.94 -10.54 4.76
N GLY A 22 -8.17 -10.09 4.66
CA GLY A 22 -8.56 -8.73 5.02
C GLY A 22 -8.42 -7.69 3.91
N ALA A 23 -7.80 -8.01 2.77
CA ALA A 23 -7.55 -7.03 1.71
C ALA A 23 -8.85 -6.50 1.10
N ILE A 24 -9.78 -7.38 0.74
CA ILE A 24 -11.05 -6.98 0.13
C ILE A 24 -11.85 -6.11 1.10
N ALA A 25 -11.94 -6.52 2.36
CA ALA A 25 -12.68 -5.77 3.37
C ALA A 25 -12.08 -4.39 3.62
N LEU A 26 -10.74 -4.31 3.69
CA LEU A 26 -10.05 -3.05 3.90
C LEU A 26 -10.28 -2.08 2.73
N LEU A 27 -10.07 -2.53 1.49
CA LEU A 27 -10.26 -1.67 0.32
C LEU A 27 -11.71 -1.23 0.16
N SER A 28 -12.67 -2.12 0.43
CA SER A 28 -14.08 -1.77 0.42
C SER A 28 -14.42 -0.71 1.47
N HIS A 29 -13.82 -0.81 2.65
CA HIS A 29 -13.99 0.17 3.72
C HIS A 29 -13.41 1.54 3.32
N LEU A 30 -12.23 1.57 2.70
CA LEU A 30 -11.62 2.80 2.23
C LEU A 30 -12.51 3.50 1.19
N ASN A 31 -13.09 2.73 0.27
CA ASN A 31 -14.03 3.28 -0.72
C ASN A 31 -15.25 3.90 -0.05
N LYS A 32 -15.85 3.22 0.92
CA LYS A 32 -17.02 3.73 1.65
C LYS A 32 -16.69 5.00 2.44
N ALA A 33 -15.50 5.07 3.01
CA ALA A 33 -15.07 6.24 3.79
C ALA A 33 -14.58 7.39 2.91
N GLY A 34 -14.46 7.19 1.59
CA GLY A 34 -13.95 8.20 0.67
C GLY A 34 -12.46 8.45 0.84
N ILE A 35 -11.70 7.46 1.27
CA ILE A 35 -10.26 7.54 1.45
C ILE A 35 -9.59 7.05 0.17
N PRO A 36 -8.80 7.90 -0.53
CA PRO A 36 -8.11 7.50 -1.75
C PRO A 36 -7.10 6.40 -1.51
N TRP A 37 -6.95 5.51 -2.47
CA TRP A 37 -5.95 4.45 -2.40
C TRP A 37 -5.48 4.07 -3.81
N ALA A 38 -4.32 3.43 -3.86
CA ALA A 38 -3.68 2.98 -5.10
C ALA A 38 -3.10 1.60 -4.93
N ILE A 39 -2.96 0.90 -6.03
CA ILE A 39 -2.14 -0.32 -6.09
C ILE A 39 -0.80 0.06 -6.73
N VAL A 40 0.28 -0.28 -6.04
CA VAL A 40 1.65 -0.04 -6.49
C VAL A 40 2.40 -1.35 -6.48
N THR A 41 2.70 -1.89 -7.65
CA THR A 41 3.27 -3.22 -7.78
C THR A 41 4.53 -3.21 -8.63
N SER A 42 5.43 -4.16 -8.36
CA SER A 42 6.62 -4.41 -9.19
C SER A 42 6.31 -5.26 -10.42
N GLY A 43 5.10 -5.81 -10.52
CA GLY A 43 4.68 -6.61 -11.67
C GLY A 43 4.41 -5.76 -12.91
N SER A 44 4.47 -6.40 -14.07
CA SER A 44 4.05 -5.77 -15.32
C SER A 44 2.54 -5.58 -15.37
N MET A 45 2.08 -4.66 -16.20
CA MET A 45 0.65 -4.36 -16.30
C MET A 45 -0.21 -5.60 -16.61
N PRO A 46 0.12 -6.45 -17.59
CA PRO A 46 -0.69 -7.63 -17.88
C PRO A 46 -0.76 -8.60 -16.70
N VAL A 47 0.37 -8.85 -16.02
CA VAL A 47 0.43 -9.75 -14.87
C VAL A 47 -0.34 -9.16 -13.70
N ALA A 48 -0.14 -7.89 -13.42
CA ALA A 48 -0.80 -7.21 -12.31
C ALA A 48 -2.32 -7.18 -12.50
N ARG A 49 -2.79 -6.89 -13.70
CA ARG A 49 -4.23 -6.90 -14.00
C ARG A 49 -4.85 -8.28 -13.88
N ALA A 50 -4.15 -9.32 -14.37
CA ALA A 50 -4.62 -10.68 -14.25
C ALA A 50 -4.74 -11.11 -12.79
N ARG A 51 -3.73 -10.82 -11.99
CA ARG A 51 -3.74 -11.14 -10.55
C ARG A 51 -4.82 -10.37 -9.80
N HIS A 52 -4.98 -9.08 -10.11
CA HIS A 52 -6.01 -8.26 -9.50
C HIS A 52 -7.41 -8.82 -9.77
N LYS A 53 -7.67 -9.19 -11.01
CA LYS A 53 -8.97 -9.78 -11.41
C LYS A 53 -9.26 -11.08 -10.68
N ILE A 54 -8.27 -11.98 -10.61
CA ILE A 54 -8.42 -13.27 -9.94
C ILE A 54 -8.59 -13.09 -8.44
N ALA A 55 -7.88 -12.15 -7.83
CA ALA A 55 -7.99 -11.87 -6.40
C ALA A 55 -9.35 -11.26 -6.01
N GLY A 56 -10.10 -10.72 -6.97
CA GLY A 56 -11.41 -10.14 -6.70
C GLY A 56 -11.38 -8.83 -5.92
N LEU A 57 -10.28 -8.11 -5.97
CA LEU A 57 -10.14 -6.82 -5.29
C LEU A 57 -10.94 -5.73 -5.99
N PRO A 58 -11.41 -4.69 -5.26
CA PRO A 58 -11.99 -3.51 -5.90
C PRO A 58 -11.01 -2.88 -6.90
N ALA A 59 -11.54 -2.27 -7.95
CA ALA A 59 -10.70 -1.63 -8.97
C ALA A 59 -10.07 -0.34 -8.42
N PRO A 60 -8.74 -0.17 -8.52
CA PRO A 60 -8.09 1.07 -8.10
C PRO A 60 -8.25 2.17 -9.14
N GLU A 61 -8.33 3.43 -8.70
CA GLU A 61 -8.23 4.58 -9.59
C GLU A 61 -6.80 4.77 -10.08
N VAL A 62 -5.83 4.47 -9.22
CA VAL A 62 -4.41 4.59 -9.50
C VAL A 62 -3.76 3.20 -9.43
N PHE A 63 -3.14 2.81 -10.53
CA PHE A 63 -2.48 1.52 -10.65
C PHE A 63 -1.08 1.75 -11.22
N VAL A 64 -0.07 1.64 -10.36
CA VAL A 64 1.34 1.82 -10.74
C VAL A 64 1.98 0.45 -10.94
N THR A 65 2.51 0.22 -12.13
CA THR A 65 3.15 -1.04 -12.51
C THR A 65 4.59 -0.79 -12.95
N ALA A 66 5.33 -1.86 -13.23
CA ALA A 66 6.76 -1.79 -13.55
C ALA A 66 7.06 -0.86 -14.73
N GLU A 67 6.19 -0.83 -15.76
CA GLU A 67 6.41 -0.03 -16.96
C GLU A 67 6.31 1.49 -16.71
N ARG A 68 5.72 1.90 -15.59
CA ARG A 68 5.47 3.31 -15.30
C ARG A 68 6.59 3.99 -14.56
N VAL A 69 7.62 3.27 -14.16
CA VAL A 69 8.75 3.82 -13.39
C VAL A 69 10.06 3.43 -14.05
N LYS A 70 11.07 4.28 -13.86
CA LYS A 70 12.42 3.99 -14.36
C LYS A 70 13.13 2.97 -13.49
N ARG A 71 12.92 3.05 -12.18
CA ARG A 71 13.57 2.18 -11.21
C ARG A 71 12.50 1.56 -10.32
N GLY A 72 12.53 0.24 -10.24
CA GLY A 72 11.65 -0.49 -9.36
C GLY A 72 12.08 -0.46 -7.89
N LYS A 73 11.28 -1.05 -7.03
CA LYS A 73 11.61 -1.22 -5.62
C LYS A 73 12.94 -1.94 -5.47
N PRO A 74 13.83 -1.58 -4.57
CA PRO A 74 13.63 -0.73 -3.38
C PRO A 74 13.74 0.78 -3.61
N GLU A 75 13.90 1.24 -4.84
CA GLU A 75 13.94 2.66 -5.15
C GLU A 75 12.58 3.31 -4.89
N PRO A 76 12.53 4.62 -4.59
CA PRO A 76 11.28 5.28 -4.20
C PRO A 76 10.34 5.60 -5.36
N ASP A 77 10.77 5.40 -6.60
CA ASP A 77 10.08 5.89 -7.80
C ASP A 77 8.61 5.50 -7.86
N ALA A 78 8.29 4.24 -7.57
CA ALA A 78 6.93 3.75 -7.69
C ALA A 78 5.97 4.42 -6.69
N TYR A 79 6.38 4.56 -5.44
CA TYR A 79 5.57 5.22 -4.42
C TYR A 79 5.49 6.73 -4.60
N LEU A 80 6.56 7.35 -5.09
CA LEU A 80 6.52 8.77 -5.45
C LEU A 80 5.52 9.03 -6.57
N LEU A 81 5.51 8.19 -7.59
CA LEU A 81 4.54 8.31 -8.69
C LEU A 81 3.11 8.10 -8.19
N GLY A 82 2.88 7.08 -7.36
CA GLY A 82 1.57 6.83 -6.81
C GLY A 82 1.03 8.01 -6.01
N ALA A 83 1.85 8.60 -5.14
CA ALA A 83 1.50 9.80 -4.39
C ALA A 83 1.13 10.95 -5.32
N GLN A 84 1.95 11.17 -6.35
CA GLN A 84 1.70 12.21 -7.35
C GLN A 84 0.36 12.01 -8.06
N LEU A 85 0.07 10.80 -8.47
CA LEU A 85 -1.18 10.49 -9.17
C LEU A 85 -2.41 10.60 -8.27
N LEU A 86 -2.25 10.39 -6.96
CA LEU A 86 -3.30 10.63 -5.98
C LEU A 86 -3.44 12.12 -5.63
N GLY A 87 -2.50 12.96 -6.07
CA GLY A 87 -2.52 14.39 -5.79
C GLY A 87 -2.06 14.75 -4.39
N LEU A 88 -1.19 13.94 -3.79
CA LEU A 88 -0.80 14.07 -2.39
C LEU A 88 0.71 14.06 -2.22
N ALA A 89 1.18 14.64 -1.12
CA ALA A 89 2.60 14.57 -0.76
C ALA A 89 2.92 13.18 -0.19
N PRO A 90 4.13 12.65 -0.42
CA PRO A 90 4.51 11.36 0.16
C PRO A 90 4.31 11.27 1.67
N GLN A 91 4.54 12.36 2.39
CA GLN A 91 4.39 12.42 3.85
C GLN A 91 2.92 12.26 4.30
N GLU A 92 1.97 12.45 3.39
CA GLU A 92 0.54 12.25 3.63
C GLU A 92 0.10 10.83 3.30
N CYS A 93 1.00 10.00 2.78
CA CYS A 93 0.70 8.66 2.29
C CYS A 93 1.13 7.59 3.27
N VAL A 94 0.38 6.50 3.29
CA VAL A 94 0.72 5.30 4.05
C VAL A 94 0.90 4.14 3.08
N VAL A 95 2.06 3.51 3.15
CA VAL A 95 2.39 2.32 2.36
C VAL A 95 2.14 1.09 3.21
N VAL A 96 1.40 0.13 2.68
CA VAL A 96 1.20 -1.17 3.32
C VAL A 96 1.95 -2.21 2.49
N GLU A 97 2.91 -2.89 3.11
CA GLU A 97 3.87 -3.71 2.37
C GLU A 97 4.23 -4.97 3.15
N ASP A 98 4.45 -6.08 2.45
CA ASP A 98 4.93 -7.32 3.04
C ASP A 98 6.36 -7.69 2.59
N ALA A 99 6.84 -7.09 1.52
CA ALA A 99 8.13 -7.43 0.92
C ALA A 99 9.22 -6.46 1.40
N PRO A 100 10.44 -6.97 1.69
CA PRO A 100 11.55 -6.10 2.10
C PRO A 100 11.84 -4.95 1.14
N ALA A 101 11.87 -5.21 -0.15
CA ALA A 101 12.11 -4.17 -1.15
C ALA A 101 11.02 -3.09 -1.14
N GLY A 102 9.76 -3.48 -0.90
CA GLY A 102 8.66 -2.55 -0.80
C GLY A 102 8.72 -1.68 0.46
N VAL A 103 9.10 -2.27 1.59
CA VAL A 103 9.32 -1.52 2.83
C VAL A 103 10.39 -0.45 2.62
N LEU A 104 11.53 -0.82 2.05
CA LEU A 104 12.61 0.13 1.76
C LEU A 104 12.17 1.22 0.80
N SER A 105 11.40 0.88 -0.23
CA SER A 105 10.87 1.81 -1.21
C SER A 105 9.95 2.85 -0.55
N GLY A 106 9.04 2.40 0.30
CA GLY A 106 8.13 3.28 1.02
C GLY A 106 8.86 4.25 1.94
N LEU A 107 9.84 3.75 2.69
CA LEU A 107 10.68 4.59 3.56
C LEU A 107 11.49 5.61 2.75
N ALA A 108 12.10 5.17 1.64
CA ALA A 108 12.88 6.05 0.77
C ALA A 108 12.03 7.16 0.14
N ALA A 109 10.76 6.88 -0.12
CA ALA A 109 9.81 7.87 -0.68
C ALA A 109 9.36 8.90 0.37
N GLY A 110 9.63 8.67 1.64
CA GLY A 110 9.17 9.54 2.72
C GLY A 110 7.74 9.29 3.16
N CYS A 111 7.18 8.15 2.79
CA CYS A 111 5.85 7.73 3.22
C CYS A 111 5.88 7.13 4.62
N HIS A 112 4.73 7.12 5.28
CA HIS A 112 4.53 6.23 6.42
C HIS A 112 4.48 4.80 5.90
N VAL A 113 4.96 3.85 6.69
CA VAL A 113 5.00 2.44 6.28
C VAL A 113 4.40 1.56 7.35
N ILE A 114 3.52 0.67 6.93
CA ILE A 114 3.00 -0.42 7.75
C ILE A 114 3.49 -1.71 7.12
N ALA A 115 4.28 -2.48 7.85
CA ALA A 115 4.75 -3.77 7.41
C ALA A 115 3.76 -4.85 7.85
N VAL A 116 3.25 -5.63 6.91
CA VAL A 116 2.28 -6.69 7.17
C VAL A 116 2.89 -8.01 6.77
N ASN A 117 3.01 -8.92 7.72
CA ASN A 117 3.56 -10.25 7.48
C ASN A 117 4.93 -10.21 6.78
N ALA A 118 5.74 -9.20 7.09
CA ALA A 118 7.08 -9.07 6.54
C ALA A 118 8.05 -10.01 7.25
N PRO A 119 9.09 -10.51 6.54
CA PRO A 119 10.12 -11.31 7.19
C PRO A 119 10.76 -10.56 8.35
N ALA A 120 11.07 -11.28 9.44
CA ALA A 120 11.63 -10.67 10.65
C ALA A 120 13.01 -10.01 10.43
N ASP A 121 13.73 -10.45 9.41
CA ASP A 121 15.03 -9.90 9.02
C ASP A 121 14.95 -8.77 7.99
N THR A 122 13.76 -8.24 7.73
CA THR A 122 13.57 -7.13 6.82
C THR A 122 14.40 -5.93 7.25
N PRO A 123 15.26 -5.38 6.36
CA PRO A 123 16.06 -4.20 6.70
C PRO A 123 15.19 -3.01 7.10
N ARG A 124 15.63 -2.26 8.09
CA ARG A 124 14.97 -1.03 8.57
C ARG A 124 13.55 -1.25 9.11
N LEU A 125 13.23 -2.47 9.52
CA LEU A 125 11.91 -2.78 10.08
C LEU A 125 11.61 -1.97 11.35
N ASN A 126 12.64 -1.56 12.07
CA ASN A 126 12.52 -0.70 13.26
C ASN A 126 12.13 0.76 12.93
N GLU A 127 12.13 1.15 11.66
CA GLU A 127 11.79 2.50 11.22
C GLU A 127 10.37 2.62 10.68
N VAL A 128 9.65 1.51 10.54
CA VAL A 128 8.26 1.55 10.08
C VAL A 128 7.32 1.93 11.23
N ASP A 129 6.14 2.41 10.87
CA ASP A 129 5.16 2.91 11.85
C ASP A 129 4.44 1.79 12.60
N LEU A 130 4.12 0.71 11.91
CA LEU A 130 3.47 -0.46 12.49
C LEU A 130 4.02 -1.74 11.85
N VAL A 131 4.09 -2.80 12.66
CA VAL A 131 4.41 -4.15 12.18
C VAL A 131 3.25 -5.06 12.57
N LEU A 132 2.60 -5.64 11.58
CA LEU A 132 1.41 -6.46 11.77
C LEU A 132 1.60 -7.83 11.11
N HIS A 133 0.79 -8.79 11.51
CA HIS A 133 0.79 -10.14 10.94
C HIS A 133 -0.25 -10.33 9.84
N SER A 134 -1.27 -9.48 9.80
CA SER A 134 -2.36 -9.58 8.83
C SER A 134 -3.02 -8.22 8.61
N LEU A 135 -3.53 -7.99 7.40
CA LEU A 135 -4.36 -6.83 7.11
C LEU A 135 -5.63 -6.78 7.96
N GLU A 136 -6.08 -7.92 8.48
CA GLU A 136 -7.23 -7.98 9.37
C GLU A 136 -7.02 -7.21 10.68
N GLN A 137 -5.78 -6.96 11.05
CA GLN A 137 -5.43 -6.21 12.25
C GLN A 137 -5.54 -4.68 12.06
N ILE A 138 -5.74 -4.21 10.82
CA ILE A 138 -5.80 -2.79 10.52
C ILE A 138 -7.23 -2.29 10.70
N THR A 139 -7.39 -1.28 11.54
CA THR A 139 -8.64 -0.52 11.67
C THR A 139 -8.38 0.90 11.17
N VAL A 140 -9.19 1.36 10.22
CA VAL A 140 -9.05 2.69 9.63
C VAL A 140 -10.32 3.49 9.95
N THR A 141 -10.14 4.66 10.56
CA THR A 141 -11.24 5.56 10.90
C THR A 141 -10.96 6.94 10.34
N LYS A 142 -11.93 7.49 9.61
CA LYS A 142 -11.84 8.86 9.12
C LYS A 142 -12.54 9.80 10.09
N GLN A 143 -11.81 10.81 10.55
CA GLN A 143 -12.33 11.81 11.47
C GLN A 143 -13.15 12.87 10.73
N PRO A 144 -14.06 13.60 11.41
CA PRO A 144 -14.84 14.68 10.78
C PRO A 144 -13.99 15.77 10.13
N ASN A 145 -12.78 16.01 10.64
CA ASN A 145 -11.85 16.99 10.06
C ASN A 145 -11.05 16.46 8.86
N GLY A 146 -11.28 15.21 8.46
CA GLY A 146 -10.58 14.58 7.36
C GLY A 146 -9.34 13.78 7.74
N ASP A 147 -8.90 13.84 8.98
CA ASP A 147 -7.78 13.04 9.45
C ASP A 147 -8.15 11.55 9.50
N VAL A 148 -7.15 10.70 9.30
CA VAL A 148 -7.33 9.25 9.30
C VAL A 148 -6.53 8.64 10.44
N ILE A 149 -7.20 7.80 11.24
CA ILE A 149 -6.57 7.06 12.32
C ILE A 149 -6.44 5.59 11.89
N ILE A 150 -5.24 5.06 12.02
CA ILE A 150 -4.95 3.64 11.73
C ILE A 150 -4.43 2.98 13.00
N GLN A 151 -5.06 1.89 13.36
CA GLN A 151 -4.73 1.13 14.56
C GLN A 151 -4.58 -0.35 14.26
#